data_84c36513a7380d6f9da358eb53900d9b
#
_entry.id   84c36513a7380d6f9da358eb53900d9b
#
_cell.length_a   1.000
_cell.length_b   1.000
_cell.length_c   1.000
_cell.angle_alpha   90.00
_cell.angle_beta   90.00
_cell.angle_gamma   90.00
#
_symmetry.space_group_name_H-M   'P 1'
#
loop_
_entity.id
_entity.type
_entity.pdbx_description
1 polymer ?
#
loop_
_entity_poly.entity_id
_entity_poly.type
_entity_poly.pdbx_seq_one_letter_code
_entity_poly.pdbx_strand_id
1 'polypeptide(L)'
;MRIGNSLYNRFSSRYHRRRGLATIVTSAIMLSAVGIMGTTAVSWSNSNLVTHQEILSKSISDKTNKITEFITIENVWAGQNTMIPPPNKFLNVTLTNTGNIGLTVTEIKIDGITSKVTPITDGEIVPGRSYSTIIYYEWNTNDVLNVYVTTERDSIFRTQVFAQ
;
A
#
# COMPACT_ATOMS: atom_id res chain seq x y z
N MET A 1 70.42 -15.14 -63.40
CA MET A 1 69.52 -13.97 -63.34
C MET A 1 68.48 -14.25 -62.29
N ARG A 2 68.58 -13.76 -61.02
CA ARG A 2 67.74 -13.99 -59.87
C ARG A 2 67.26 -12.62 -59.33
N ILE A 3 66.17 -12.09 -59.88
CA ILE A 3 65.57 -10.78 -59.44
C ILE A 3 64.03 -10.93 -59.19
N GLY A 4 63.58 -12.10 -58.88
CA GLY A 4 62.09 -12.24 -58.76
C GLY A 4 61.53 -12.38 -57.32
N ASN A 5 62.32 -12.75 -56.33
CA ASN A 5 61.77 -13.16 -55.01
C ASN A 5 61.72 -12.08 -53.92
N SER A 6 62.32 -10.94 -54.11
CA SER A 6 62.39 -9.88 -53.03
C SER A 6 61.16 -9.03 -52.95
N LEU A 7 60.43 -8.83 -54.02
CA LEU A 7 59.25 -7.98 -54.04
C LEU A 7 57.99 -8.73 -53.50
N TYR A 8 57.89 -10.05 -53.73
CA TYR A 8 56.77 -10.85 -53.27
C TYR A 8 56.66 -10.93 -51.73
N ASN A 9 57.77 -11.01 -51.05
CA ASN A 9 57.77 -11.07 -49.58
C ASN A 9 57.41 -9.71 -48.90
N ARG A 10 57.59 -8.57 -49.58
CA ARG A 10 57.19 -7.26 -49.00
C ARG A 10 55.70 -6.99 -49.04
N PHE A 11 55.00 -7.51 -50.05
CA PHE A 11 53.54 -7.35 -50.15
C PHE A 11 52.79 -8.29 -49.19
N SER A 12 53.28 -9.51 -48.99
CA SER A 12 52.68 -10.48 -48.07
C SER A 12 52.69 -10.01 -46.60
N SER A 13 53.80 -9.40 -46.18
CA SER A 13 53.95 -8.91 -44.79
C SER A 13 53.00 -7.75 -44.43
N ARG A 14 52.64 -6.87 -45.41
CA ARG A 14 51.72 -5.77 -45.17
C ARG A 14 50.26 -6.21 -45.08
N TYR A 15 49.87 -7.30 -45.74
CA TYR A 15 48.51 -7.85 -45.71
C TYR A 15 48.19 -8.50 -44.37
N HIS A 16 49.14 -9.20 -43.75
CA HIS A 16 48.96 -9.82 -42.44
C HIS A 16 48.86 -8.82 -41.30
N ARG A 17 49.60 -7.70 -41.40
CA ARG A 17 49.57 -6.63 -40.39
C ARG A 17 48.21 -5.89 -40.37
N ARG A 18 47.57 -5.68 -41.52
CA ARG A 18 46.27 -5.01 -41.59
C ARG A 18 45.14 -5.87 -41.07
N ARG A 19 45.18 -7.19 -41.26
CA ARG A 19 44.19 -8.14 -40.72
C ARG A 19 44.26 -8.23 -39.21
N GLY A 20 45.42 -8.24 -38.60
CA GLY A 20 45.60 -8.24 -37.16
C GLY A 20 45.05 -6.98 -36.49
N LEU A 21 45.29 -5.81 -37.08
CA LEU A 21 44.75 -4.54 -36.57
C LEU A 21 43.22 -4.49 -36.61
N ALA A 22 42.60 -4.94 -37.68
CA ALA A 22 41.13 -4.97 -37.82
C ALA A 22 40.52 -5.90 -36.77
N THR A 23 41.13 -7.05 -36.49
CA THR A 23 40.64 -7.99 -35.46
C THR A 23 40.75 -7.40 -34.05
N ILE A 24 41.81 -6.68 -33.72
CA ILE A 24 41.96 -6.03 -32.41
C ILE A 24 40.94 -4.93 -32.21
N VAL A 25 40.68 -4.09 -33.22
CA VAL A 25 39.67 -3.02 -33.18
C VAL A 25 38.27 -3.62 -33.02
N THR A 26 37.95 -4.65 -33.78
CA THR A 26 36.64 -5.31 -33.69
C THR A 26 36.45 -5.95 -32.30
N SER A 27 37.48 -6.59 -31.76
CA SER A 27 37.40 -7.17 -30.40
C SER A 27 37.21 -6.09 -29.33
N ALA A 28 37.89 -4.95 -29.45
CA ALA A 28 37.72 -3.84 -28.50
C ALA A 28 36.32 -3.25 -28.53
N ILE A 29 35.73 -3.08 -29.74
CA ILE A 29 34.36 -2.62 -29.89
C ILE A 29 33.37 -3.61 -29.29
N MET A 30 33.55 -4.90 -29.59
CA MET A 30 32.67 -5.95 -29.02
C MET A 30 32.74 -5.99 -27.50
N LEU A 31 33.94 -5.90 -26.94
CA LEU A 31 34.15 -5.90 -25.49
C LEU A 31 33.49 -4.66 -24.82
N SER A 32 33.59 -3.52 -25.46
CA SER A 32 32.96 -2.29 -24.99
C SER A 32 31.41 -2.39 -25.03
N ALA A 33 30.87 -2.95 -26.12
CA ALA A 33 29.42 -3.17 -26.24
C ALA A 33 28.87 -4.12 -25.17
N VAL A 34 29.57 -5.24 -24.94
CA VAL A 34 29.22 -6.20 -23.89
C VAL A 34 29.32 -5.57 -22.50
N GLY A 35 30.36 -4.76 -22.26
CA GLY A 35 30.53 -4.02 -21.00
C GLY A 35 29.35 -3.07 -20.72
N ILE A 36 28.93 -2.29 -21.71
CA ILE A 36 27.78 -1.37 -21.59
C ILE A 36 26.48 -2.14 -21.36
N MET A 37 26.24 -3.21 -22.12
CA MET A 37 25.04 -4.04 -21.93
C MET A 37 25.01 -4.71 -20.56
N GLY A 38 26.16 -5.17 -20.08
CA GLY A 38 26.29 -5.78 -18.75
C GLY A 38 25.96 -4.78 -17.63
N THR A 39 26.53 -3.58 -17.67
CA THR A 39 26.26 -2.56 -16.65
C THR A 39 24.81 -2.08 -16.68
N THR A 40 24.22 -1.91 -17.85
CA THR A 40 22.79 -1.53 -17.95
C THR A 40 21.86 -2.63 -17.44
N ALA A 41 22.13 -3.89 -17.74
CA ALA A 41 21.34 -5.02 -17.23
C ALA A 41 21.41 -5.14 -15.70
N VAL A 42 22.61 -4.99 -15.12
CA VAL A 42 22.79 -5.01 -13.67
C VAL A 42 22.08 -3.81 -13.02
N SER A 43 22.21 -2.63 -13.59
CA SER A 43 21.57 -1.41 -13.08
C SER A 43 20.03 -1.54 -13.11
N TRP A 44 19.48 -2.04 -14.21
CA TRP A 44 18.05 -2.30 -14.34
C TRP A 44 17.56 -3.36 -13.35
N SER A 45 18.31 -4.46 -13.19
CA SER A 45 18.00 -5.51 -12.22
C SER A 45 17.99 -5.00 -10.80
N ASN A 46 19.00 -4.22 -10.39
CA ASN A 46 19.07 -3.63 -9.07
C ASN A 46 17.91 -2.65 -8.81
N SER A 47 17.58 -1.80 -9.78
CA SER A 47 16.46 -0.88 -9.67
C SER A 47 15.12 -1.62 -9.45
N ASN A 48 14.87 -2.69 -10.20
CA ASN A 48 13.69 -3.52 -10.01
C ASN A 48 13.66 -4.20 -8.63
N LEU A 49 14.79 -4.71 -8.15
CA LEU A 49 14.89 -5.34 -6.83
C LEU A 49 14.55 -4.35 -5.72
N VAL A 50 15.08 -3.12 -5.77
CA VAL A 50 14.78 -2.07 -4.78
C VAL A 50 13.29 -1.74 -4.79
N THR A 51 12.70 -1.53 -5.97
CA THR A 51 11.27 -1.23 -6.10
C THR A 51 10.40 -2.37 -5.53
N HIS A 52 10.74 -3.63 -5.82
CA HIS A 52 10.03 -4.79 -5.27
C HIS A 52 10.17 -4.89 -3.75
N GLN A 53 11.36 -4.60 -3.20
CA GLN A 53 11.58 -4.59 -1.75
C GLN A 53 10.76 -3.51 -1.05
N GLU A 54 10.67 -2.31 -1.63
CA GLU A 54 9.82 -1.24 -1.09
C GLU A 54 8.34 -1.62 -1.08
N ILE A 55 7.83 -2.18 -2.19
CA ILE A 55 6.44 -2.62 -2.31
C ILE A 55 6.14 -3.72 -1.29
N LEU A 56 7.03 -4.71 -1.16
CA LEU A 56 6.88 -5.80 -0.19
C LEU A 56 6.93 -5.29 1.25
N SER A 57 7.88 -4.44 1.58
CA SER A 57 8.03 -3.84 2.91
C SER A 57 6.77 -3.05 3.29
N LYS A 58 6.27 -2.21 2.39
CA LYS A 58 5.03 -1.46 2.60
C LYS A 58 3.83 -2.40 2.79
N SER A 59 3.68 -3.40 1.91
CA SER A 59 2.57 -4.36 2.00
C SER A 59 2.59 -5.17 3.30
N ILE A 60 3.78 -5.58 3.78
CA ILE A 60 3.93 -6.27 5.06
C ILE A 60 3.58 -5.34 6.22
N SER A 61 4.07 -4.09 6.18
CA SER A 61 3.77 -3.09 7.21
C SER A 61 2.26 -2.82 7.29
N ASP A 62 1.60 -2.60 6.16
CA ASP A 62 0.16 -2.32 6.11
C ASP A 62 -0.66 -3.52 6.64
N LYS A 63 -0.28 -4.74 6.28
CA LYS A 63 -0.94 -5.95 6.80
C LYS A 63 -0.70 -6.14 8.29
N THR A 64 0.53 -5.90 8.77
CA THR A 64 0.87 -5.99 10.19
C THR A 64 0.09 -4.95 10.97
N ASN A 65 0.05 -3.71 10.50
CA ASN A 65 -0.71 -2.64 11.13
C ASN A 65 -2.20 -2.99 11.18
N LYS A 66 -2.78 -3.53 10.11
CA LYS A 66 -4.18 -3.98 10.08
C LYS A 66 -4.46 -5.06 11.14
N ILE A 67 -3.56 -6.00 11.33
CA ILE A 67 -3.72 -7.08 12.33
C ILE A 67 -3.58 -6.55 13.76
N THR A 68 -2.83 -5.49 13.97
CA THR A 68 -2.59 -4.88 15.30
C THR A 68 -3.58 -3.78 15.65
N GLU A 69 -4.51 -3.45 14.76
CA GLU A 69 -5.64 -2.58 15.06
C GLU A 69 -6.64 -3.31 15.95
N PHE A 70 -6.96 -2.72 17.09
CA PHE A 70 -8.02 -3.20 17.97
C PHE A 70 -8.87 -2.04 18.46
N ILE A 71 -10.16 -2.10 18.12
CA ILE A 71 -11.18 -1.18 18.64
C ILE A 71 -12.10 -1.96 19.56
N THR A 72 -12.31 -1.45 20.74
CA THR A 72 -13.40 -1.86 21.61
C THR A 72 -14.53 -0.85 21.47
N ILE A 73 -15.72 -1.32 21.08
CA ILE A 73 -16.92 -0.51 21.11
C ILE A 73 -17.43 -0.58 22.55
N GLU A 74 -17.09 0.42 23.38
CA GLU A 74 -17.36 0.41 24.81
C GLU A 74 -18.83 0.59 25.12
N ASN A 75 -19.46 1.52 24.40
CA ASN A 75 -20.84 1.84 24.67
C ASN A 75 -21.54 2.28 23.36
N VAL A 76 -22.74 1.76 23.17
CA VAL A 76 -23.68 2.28 22.19
C VAL A 76 -24.98 2.54 22.92
N TRP A 77 -25.30 3.79 23.08
CA TRP A 77 -26.48 4.23 23.81
C TRP A 77 -27.50 4.84 22.86
N ALA A 78 -28.74 4.30 22.89
CA ALA A 78 -29.86 4.81 22.14
C ALA A 78 -30.58 5.89 22.96
N GLY A 79 -30.69 7.09 22.40
CA GLY A 79 -31.30 8.23 23.06
C GLY A 79 -32.35 8.91 22.17
N GLN A 80 -33.22 9.70 22.81
CA GLN A 80 -34.20 10.51 22.11
C GLN A 80 -34.17 11.94 22.63
N ASN A 81 -34.05 12.90 21.72
CA ASN A 81 -34.24 14.31 22.07
C ASN A 81 -35.70 14.70 21.93
N THR A 82 -36.38 14.91 23.04
CA THR A 82 -37.81 15.27 23.10
C THR A 82 -38.06 16.77 23.04
N MET A 83 -37.00 17.60 23.13
CA MET A 83 -37.11 19.07 23.16
C MET A 83 -37.39 19.69 21.78
N ILE A 84 -37.12 18.94 20.70
CA ILE A 84 -37.29 19.41 19.31
C ILE A 84 -38.34 18.52 18.65
N PRO A 85 -39.55 19.02 18.33
CA PRO A 85 -40.56 18.24 17.59
C PRO A 85 -40.25 18.28 16.06
N PRO A 86 -40.29 17.12 15.33
CA PRO A 86 -40.48 15.78 15.88
C PRO A 86 -39.28 15.30 16.69
N PRO A 87 -39.47 14.47 17.71
CA PRO A 87 -38.39 13.97 18.53
C PRO A 87 -37.36 13.22 17.68
N ASN A 88 -36.10 13.66 17.74
CA ASN A 88 -35.00 13.03 16.99
C ASN A 88 -34.39 11.90 17.82
N LYS A 89 -34.44 10.71 17.26
CA LYS A 89 -33.72 9.54 17.82
C LYS A 89 -32.30 9.51 17.37
N PHE A 90 -31.41 9.08 18.25
CA PHE A 90 -29.98 9.03 17.98
C PHE A 90 -29.32 7.87 18.70
N LEU A 91 -28.14 7.49 18.20
CA LEU A 91 -27.23 6.56 18.83
C LEU A 91 -25.94 7.33 19.18
N ASN A 92 -25.51 7.24 20.42
CA ASN A 92 -24.18 7.68 20.83
C ASN A 92 -23.27 6.45 20.84
N VAL A 93 -22.23 6.49 20.01
CA VAL A 93 -21.27 5.40 19.84
C VAL A 93 -19.93 5.84 20.42
N THR A 94 -19.44 5.12 21.43
CA THR A 94 -18.15 5.34 22.05
C THR A 94 -17.20 4.20 21.69
N LEU A 95 -16.09 4.56 21.06
CA LEU A 95 -15.04 3.67 20.55
C LEU A 95 -13.77 3.93 21.32
N THR A 96 -13.08 2.88 21.74
CA THR A 96 -11.76 2.99 22.40
C THR A 96 -10.74 2.18 21.62
N ASN A 97 -9.62 2.82 21.26
CA ASN A 97 -8.50 2.11 20.66
C ASN A 97 -7.75 1.33 21.75
N THR A 98 -7.93 0.03 21.75
CA THR A 98 -7.23 -0.91 22.65
C THR A 98 -6.03 -1.57 21.99
N GLY A 99 -5.73 -1.20 20.73
CA GLY A 99 -4.53 -1.61 20.01
C GLY A 99 -3.29 -0.81 20.39
N ASN A 100 -2.18 -1.16 19.76
CA ASN A 100 -0.87 -0.54 20.00
C ASN A 100 -0.52 0.56 18.97
N ILE A 101 -1.35 0.73 17.95
CA ILE A 101 -1.13 1.70 16.87
C ILE A 101 -2.30 2.66 16.77
N GLY A 102 -2.03 3.88 16.30
CA GLY A 102 -3.07 4.84 15.93
C GLY A 102 -3.89 4.31 14.76
N LEU A 103 -5.19 4.57 14.80
CA LEU A 103 -6.13 4.21 13.76
C LEU A 103 -7.07 5.38 13.47
N THR A 104 -7.62 5.37 12.25
CA THR A 104 -8.62 6.36 11.81
C THR A 104 -9.90 5.63 11.46
N VAL A 105 -11.00 5.97 12.13
CA VAL A 105 -12.32 5.50 11.78
C VAL A 105 -12.83 6.33 10.61
N THR A 106 -13.21 5.67 9.52
CA THR A 106 -13.71 6.33 8.30
C THR A 106 -15.21 6.34 8.20
N GLU A 107 -15.87 5.29 8.72
CA GLU A 107 -17.32 5.22 8.68
C GLU A 107 -17.89 4.39 9.83
N ILE A 108 -19.12 4.72 10.21
CA ILE A 108 -19.94 3.90 11.09
C ILE A 108 -21.23 3.56 10.36
N LYS A 109 -21.48 2.26 10.18
CA LYS A 109 -22.70 1.74 9.59
C LYS A 109 -23.60 1.15 10.68
N ILE A 110 -24.87 1.50 10.63
CA ILE A 110 -25.90 0.98 11.53
C ILE A 110 -26.91 0.21 10.67
N ASP A 111 -27.12 -1.06 10.97
CA ASP A 111 -28.15 -1.91 10.38
C ASP A 111 -29.20 -2.27 11.42
N GLY A 112 -30.44 -1.87 11.17
CA GLY A 112 -31.61 -2.16 11.95
C GLY A 112 -32.86 -2.19 11.05
N ILE A 113 -33.85 -1.37 11.30
CA ILE A 113 -35.05 -1.22 10.43
C ILE A 113 -34.58 -0.73 9.04
N THR A 114 -33.62 0.18 9.00
CA THR A 114 -32.98 0.68 7.78
C THR A 114 -31.46 0.54 7.93
N SER A 115 -30.73 0.59 6.82
CA SER A 115 -29.29 0.65 6.85
C SER A 115 -28.83 2.10 6.66
N LYS A 116 -28.00 2.60 7.56
CA LYS A 116 -27.44 3.95 7.48
C LYS A 116 -25.93 3.91 7.61
N VAL A 117 -25.23 4.54 6.68
CA VAL A 117 -23.77 4.73 6.71
C VAL A 117 -23.50 6.20 7.01
N THR A 118 -22.66 6.46 7.99
CA THR A 118 -22.25 7.82 8.40
C THR A 118 -20.74 7.93 8.25
N PRO A 119 -20.25 8.75 7.32
CA PRO A 119 -18.83 9.02 7.18
C PRO A 119 -18.34 9.83 8.38
N ILE A 120 -17.13 9.55 8.84
CA ILE A 120 -16.44 10.23 9.94
C ILE A 120 -15.23 10.97 9.39
N THR A 121 -15.14 12.26 9.63
CA THR A 121 -14.06 13.12 9.13
C THR A 121 -12.88 13.27 10.11
N ASP A 122 -13.15 13.22 11.40
CA ASP A 122 -12.15 13.37 12.47
C ASP A 122 -12.10 12.13 13.37
N GLY A 123 -11.97 10.97 12.73
CA GLY A 123 -12.02 9.67 13.40
C GLY A 123 -10.66 9.14 13.86
N GLU A 124 -9.62 9.99 14.02
CA GLU A 124 -8.31 9.54 14.50
C GLU A 124 -8.36 9.22 16.00
N ILE A 125 -7.93 7.99 16.35
CA ILE A 125 -7.89 7.52 17.73
C ILE A 125 -6.51 6.95 18.03
N VAL A 126 -5.75 7.64 18.87
CA VAL A 126 -4.46 7.12 19.35
C VAL A 126 -4.64 6.00 20.37
N PRO A 127 -3.65 5.11 20.57
CA PRO A 127 -3.74 4.04 21.55
C PRO A 127 -4.17 4.48 22.95
N GLY A 128 -5.13 3.77 23.53
CA GLY A 128 -5.67 4.04 24.86
C GLY A 128 -6.58 5.26 24.95
N ARG A 129 -6.98 5.86 23.82
CA ARG A 129 -7.94 6.97 23.78
C ARG A 129 -9.27 6.53 23.22
N SER A 130 -10.32 7.27 23.61
CA SER A 130 -11.69 7.04 23.20
C SER A 130 -12.16 8.18 22.28
N TYR A 131 -13.04 7.82 21.36
CA TYR A 131 -13.76 8.72 20.46
C TYR A 131 -15.26 8.47 20.62
N SER A 132 -16.05 9.52 20.71
CA SER A 132 -17.51 9.40 20.84
C SER A 132 -18.19 10.27 19.79
N THR A 133 -19.22 9.71 19.15
CA THR A 133 -20.00 10.41 18.13
C THR A 133 -21.49 10.11 18.25
N ILE A 134 -22.31 11.08 17.85
CA ILE A 134 -23.77 10.98 17.84
C ILE A 134 -24.23 10.79 16.41
N ILE A 135 -25.01 9.74 16.17
CA ILE A 135 -25.56 9.41 14.85
C ILE A 135 -27.08 9.42 14.96
N TYR A 136 -27.74 10.31 14.23
CA TYR A 136 -29.19 10.32 14.16
C TYR A 136 -29.68 9.12 13.36
N TYR A 137 -30.49 8.29 14.01
CA TYR A 137 -30.98 7.03 13.44
C TYR A 137 -32.34 6.70 14.05
N GLU A 138 -33.29 6.32 13.20
CA GLU A 138 -34.64 5.89 13.64
C GLU A 138 -34.63 4.46 14.15
N TRP A 139 -35.15 4.24 15.33
CA TRP A 139 -35.24 2.93 15.97
C TRP A 139 -36.54 2.80 16.77
N ASN A 140 -37.01 1.59 17.03
CA ASN A 140 -38.09 1.31 17.96
C ASN A 140 -37.57 0.64 19.21
N THR A 141 -38.34 0.75 20.30
CA THR A 141 -38.00 0.07 21.56
C THR A 141 -37.89 -1.43 21.33
N ASN A 142 -36.80 -2.02 21.83
CA ASN A 142 -36.38 -3.42 21.64
C ASN A 142 -35.87 -3.78 20.23
N ASP A 143 -35.69 -2.83 19.33
CA ASP A 143 -34.98 -3.11 18.07
C ASP A 143 -33.56 -3.58 18.31
N VAL A 144 -33.17 -4.57 17.50
CA VAL A 144 -31.78 -5.06 17.48
C VAL A 144 -31.02 -4.29 16.40
N LEU A 145 -30.01 -3.55 16.83
CA LEU A 145 -29.17 -2.72 15.96
C LEU A 145 -27.78 -3.32 15.87
N ASN A 146 -27.32 -3.56 14.66
CA ASN A 146 -25.94 -3.97 14.40
C ASN A 146 -25.13 -2.73 14.01
N VAL A 147 -24.07 -2.46 14.76
CA VAL A 147 -23.17 -1.33 14.52
C VAL A 147 -21.87 -1.87 13.99
N TYR A 148 -21.45 -1.37 12.83
CA TYR A 148 -20.19 -1.69 12.18
C TYR A 148 -19.33 -0.43 12.13
N VAL A 149 -18.07 -0.58 12.51
CA VAL A 149 -17.07 0.49 12.49
C VAL A 149 -15.98 0.07 11.52
N THR A 150 -15.74 0.89 10.50
CA THR A 150 -14.71 0.65 9.48
C THR A 150 -13.57 1.64 9.68
N THR A 151 -12.33 1.15 9.62
CA THR A 151 -11.12 1.98 9.68
C THR A 151 -10.57 2.27 8.28
N GLU A 152 -9.63 3.22 8.18
CA GLU A 152 -8.89 3.56 6.95
C GLU A 152 -8.15 2.36 6.34
N ARG A 153 -7.78 1.35 7.15
CA ARG A 153 -7.13 0.11 6.70
C ARG A 153 -8.12 -1.01 6.38
N ASP A 154 -9.41 -0.68 6.21
CA ASP A 154 -10.49 -1.65 5.96
C ASP A 154 -10.63 -2.73 7.05
N SER A 155 -10.28 -2.42 8.29
CA SER A 155 -10.66 -3.26 9.43
C SER A 155 -12.11 -2.97 9.81
N ILE A 156 -12.90 -4.03 10.06
CA ILE A 156 -14.32 -3.92 10.40
C ILE A 156 -14.54 -4.51 11.80
N PHE A 157 -15.02 -3.67 12.70
CA PHE A 157 -15.43 -4.05 14.05
C PHE A 157 -16.95 -3.99 14.15
N ARG A 158 -17.55 -4.92 14.87
CA ARG A 158 -19.02 -4.97 15.00
C ARG A 158 -19.45 -5.19 16.43
N THR A 159 -20.58 -4.61 16.77
CA THR A 159 -21.33 -4.90 18.00
C THR A 159 -22.82 -4.92 17.72
N GLN A 160 -23.56 -5.51 18.64
CA GLN A 160 -25.01 -5.55 18.59
C GLN A 160 -25.58 -4.87 19.84
N VAL A 161 -26.58 -4.06 19.66
CA VAL A 161 -27.21 -3.26 20.72
C VAL A 161 -28.72 -3.37 20.64
N PHE A 162 -29.37 -3.36 21.79
CA PHE A 162 -30.84 -3.27 21.90
C PHE A 162 -31.20 -1.81 22.20
N ALA A 163 -32.07 -1.26 21.35
CA ALA A 163 -32.61 0.08 21.57
C ALA A 163 -33.64 0.04 22.73
N GLN A 164 -33.45 0.91 23.72
CA GLN A 164 -34.30 0.97 24.92
C GLN A 164 -35.08 2.27 24.97
#